data_d95255f6c0d895801779f837e6d25e55
#
_entry.id   d95255f6c0d895801779f837e6d25e55
#
_cell.length_a   1.000
_cell.length_b   1.000
_cell.length_c   1.000
_cell.angle_alpha   90.00
_cell.angle_beta   90.00
_cell.angle_gamma   90.00
#
_symmetry.space_group_name_H-M   'P 1'
#
loop_
_entity.id
_entity.type
_entity.pdbx_description
1 polymer ?
#
loop_
_entity_poly.entity_id
_entity_poly.type
_entity_poly.pdbx_seq_one_letter_code
_entity_poly.pdbx_strand_id
1 'polypeptide(L)'
;MSVTPQSVILAGIDGSNFSDAVIDYAIWLSKIHQSPLKLLHTIEHSHHSEQVHHEGNLTPNMKEHLLDELSDEERQESKQLIADGKRLITNAKQRAEQAGVENVIAKQRHGTLPEALSDLESEISMVVLGAKGEDHQGSKAGLGTQLEQAIRAISKPVFIATTSFSEPQKLLFAYNGSPTSQKALNLLKKNAFFDSQLEIHIVS
;
A
#
# COMPACT_ATOMS: atom_id res chain seq x y z
N MET A 1 -5.28 -28.81 13.30
CA MET A 1 -5.06 -28.34 11.92
C MET A 1 -4.54 -26.92 12.00
N SER A 2 -3.25 -26.68 11.80
CA SER A 2 -2.68 -25.34 11.75
C SER A 2 -3.10 -24.70 10.43
N VAL A 3 -4.03 -23.77 10.49
CA VAL A 3 -4.39 -22.93 9.36
C VAL A 3 -3.15 -22.05 9.10
N THR A 4 -2.43 -22.31 8.02
CA THR A 4 -1.41 -21.39 7.52
C THR A 4 -2.12 -20.05 7.28
N PRO A 5 -1.64 -18.93 7.86
CA PRO A 5 -2.28 -17.65 7.63
C PRO A 5 -2.27 -17.38 6.12
N GLN A 6 -3.48 -17.15 5.58
CA GLN A 6 -3.63 -16.84 4.16
C GLN A 6 -2.96 -15.50 3.88
N SER A 7 -2.02 -15.48 2.92
CA SER A 7 -1.35 -14.25 2.52
C SER A 7 -2.36 -13.23 1.99
N VAL A 8 -2.16 -11.95 2.32
CA VAL A 8 -3.08 -10.87 1.98
C VAL A 8 -2.61 -10.07 0.77
N ILE A 9 -3.54 -9.49 0.03
CA ILE A 9 -3.25 -8.38 -0.88
C ILE A 9 -3.31 -7.10 -0.05
N LEU A 10 -2.24 -6.30 -0.07
CA LEU A 10 -2.17 -5.05 0.66
C LEU A 10 -2.33 -3.87 -0.29
N ALA A 11 -3.27 -2.97 0.01
CA ALA A 11 -3.45 -1.71 -0.70
C ALA A 11 -3.02 -0.54 0.18
N GLY A 12 -2.03 0.22 -0.26
CA GLY A 12 -1.60 1.48 0.37
C GLY A 12 -2.43 2.64 -0.16
N ILE A 13 -3.18 3.31 0.72
CA ILE A 13 -4.05 4.43 0.39
C ILE A 13 -3.65 5.68 1.18
N ASP A 14 -3.56 6.82 0.51
CA ASP A 14 -3.06 8.07 1.06
C ASP A 14 -4.00 9.27 0.88
N GLY A 15 -5.16 9.07 0.28
CA GLY A 15 -6.10 10.15 -0.02
C GLY A 15 -5.83 10.88 -1.32
N SER A 16 -4.77 10.51 -2.06
CA SER A 16 -4.48 11.07 -3.38
C SER A 16 -5.55 10.72 -4.42
N ASN A 17 -5.45 11.36 -5.59
CA ASN A 17 -6.32 11.08 -6.74
C ASN A 17 -6.24 9.63 -7.25
N PHE A 18 -5.21 8.88 -6.83
CA PHE A 18 -5.03 7.48 -7.19
C PHE A 18 -5.64 6.51 -6.18
N SER A 19 -6.03 6.98 -4.99
CA SER A 19 -6.56 6.12 -3.92
C SER A 19 -7.77 5.30 -4.37
N ASP A 20 -8.70 5.90 -5.12
CA ASP A 20 -9.86 5.19 -5.65
C ASP A 20 -9.45 4.08 -6.63
N ALA A 21 -8.51 4.35 -7.53
CA ALA A 21 -7.98 3.36 -8.45
C ALA A 21 -7.25 2.23 -7.71
N VAL A 22 -6.45 2.56 -6.70
CA VAL A 22 -5.76 1.57 -5.85
C VAL A 22 -6.76 0.64 -5.16
N ILE A 23 -7.83 1.20 -4.61
CA ILE A 23 -8.88 0.42 -3.95
C ILE A 23 -9.56 -0.52 -4.96
N ASP A 24 -9.95 -0.03 -6.14
CA ASP A 24 -10.64 -0.83 -7.14
C ASP A 24 -9.77 -1.95 -7.73
N TYR A 25 -8.50 -1.67 -8.04
CA TYR A 25 -7.56 -2.71 -8.47
C TYR A 25 -7.29 -3.72 -7.36
N ALA A 26 -7.19 -3.29 -6.10
CA ALA A 26 -7.00 -4.20 -4.98
C ALA A 26 -8.22 -5.09 -4.73
N ILE A 27 -9.44 -4.56 -4.89
CA ILE A 27 -10.69 -5.33 -4.85
C ILE A 27 -10.69 -6.39 -5.95
N TRP A 28 -10.40 -5.98 -7.18
CA TRP A 28 -10.35 -6.87 -8.35
C TRP A 28 -9.33 -7.99 -8.14
N LEU A 29 -8.10 -7.67 -7.72
CA LEU A 29 -7.05 -8.65 -7.41
C LEU A 29 -7.45 -9.58 -6.27
N SER A 30 -8.04 -9.05 -5.18
CA SER A 30 -8.51 -9.84 -4.05
C SER A 30 -9.56 -10.88 -4.47
N LYS A 31 -10.46 -10.51 -5.36
CA LYS A 31 -11.51 -11.43 -5.89
C LYS A 31 -10.91 -12.51 -6.79
N ILE A 32 -10.00 -12.16 -7.71
CA ILE A 32 -9.34 -13.12 -8.58
C ILE A 32 -8.53 -14.13 -7.78
N HIS A 33 -7.77 -13.67 -6.79
CA HIS A 33 -6.90 -14.51 -5.97
C HIS A 33 -7.62 -15.17 -4.79
N GLN A 34 -8.89 -14.84 -4.56
CA GLN A 34 -9.63 -15.28 -3.37
C GLN A 34 -8.83 -15.04 -2.07
N SER A 35 -8.12 -13.90 -2.03
CA SER A 35 -7.23 -13.54 -0.94
C SER A 35 -7.84 -12.42 -0.09
N PRO A 36 -7.61 -12.39 1.22
CA PRO A 36 -8.01 -11.27 2.06
C PRO A 36 -7.39 -9.96 1.57
N LEU A 37 -8.13 -8.86 1.72
CA LEU A 37 -7.69 -7.52 1.39
C LEU A 37 -7.30 -6.77 2.66
N LYS A 38 -6.06 -6.27 2.74
CA LYS A 38 -5.59 -5.38 3.80
C LYS A 38 -5.44 -3.97 3.23
N LEU A 39 -6.24 -3.04 3.74
CA LEU A 39 -6.15 -1.62 3.45
C LEU A 39 -5.24 -0.97 4.49
N LEU A 40 -4.22 -0.26 4.05
CA LEU A 40 -3.24 0.41 4.90
C LEU A 40 -3.20 1.90 4.57
N HIS A 41 -3.31 2.73 5.60
CA HIS A 41 -3.02 4.15 5.55
C HIS A 41 -1.92 4.46 6.56
N THR A 42 -0.87 5.18 6.14
CA THR A 42 0.22 5.62 7.00
C THR A 42 0.11 7.11 7.27
N ILE A 43 0.35 7.52 8.52
CA ILE A 43 0.43 8.91 8.92
C ILE A 43 1.89 9.21 9.21
N GLU A 44 2.49 10.03 8.36
CA GLU A 44 3.83 10.57 8.60
C GLU A 44 3.69 11.85 9.43
N HIS A 45 4.38 11.89 10.56
CA HIS A 45 4.47 13.13 11.34
C HIS A 45 5.57 13.99 10.72
N SER A 46 5.22 15.21 10.30
CA SER A 46 6.18 16.18 9.80
C SER A 46 7.26 16.48 10.85
N HIS A 47 8.50 16.30 10.46
CA HIS A 47 9.81 16.80 10.92
C HIS A 47 10.13 17.11 12.41
N HIS A 48 9.17 17.33 13.31
CA HIS A 48 9.50 17.53 14.72
C HIS A 48 9.77 16.22 15.47
N SER A 49 9.31 15.09 14.97
CA SER A 49 9.54 13.77 15.56
C SER A 49 10.84 13.09 15.10
N GLU A 50 11.47 13.53 13.99
CA GLU A 50 12.76 12.95 13.55
C GLU A 50 13.91 13.23 14.53
N GLN A 51 13.88 14.36 15.25
CA GLN A 51 14.87 14.63 16.31
C GLN A 51 14.68 13.74 17.55
N VAL A 52 13.49 13.18 17.75
CA VAL A 52 13.17 12.30 18.88
C VAL A 52 13.52 10.83 18.61
N HIS A 53 13.55 10.42 17.33
CA HIS A 53 13.90 9.04 16.97
C HIS A 53 15.41 8.76 16.95
N HIS A 54 16.27 9.78 16.97
CA HIS A 54 17.73 9.61 16.96
C HIS A 54 18.37 9.48 18.34
N GLU A 55 17.63 9.73 19.43
CA GLU A 55 18.14 9.49 20.78
C GLU A 55 17.41 8.31 21.42
N GLY A 56 18.12 7.21 21.49
CA GLY A 56 17.67 5.96 22.05
C GLY A 56 17.08 6.09 23.45
N ASN A 57 16.00 5.34 23.74
CA ASN A 57 15.36 5.15 25.04
C ASN A 57 14.71 6.40 25.66
N LEU A 58 13.63 6.88 25.04
CA LEU A 58 12.72 7.80 25.72
C LEU A 58 11.99 7.07 26.85
N THR A 59 12.23 7.50 28.06
CA THR A 59 11.44 7.05 29.24
C THR A 59 9.99 7.54 29.11
N PRO A 60 9.02 6.85 29.73
CA PRO A 60 7.60 7.27 29.70
C PRO A 60 7.38 8.73 30.09
N ASN A 61 8.13 9.27 31.06
CA ASN A 61 8.07 10.66 31.47
C ASN A 61 8.56 11.66 30.38
N MET A 62 9.50 11.28 29.54
CA MET A 62 9.96 12.13 28.44
C MET A 62 8.95 12.22 27.31
N LYS A 63 8.18 11.13 27.09
CA LYS A 63 7.06 11.13 26.14
C LYS A 63 5.95 12.08 26.56
N GLU A 64 5.64 12.10 27.84
CA GLU A 64 4.62 12.97 28.42
C GLU A 64 5.03 14.44 28.33
N HIS A 65 6.30 14.76 28.62
CA HIS A 65 6.86 16.10 28.50
C HIS A 65 6.89 16.62 27.05
N LEU A 66 7.22 15.76 26.07
CA LEU A 66 7.22 16.11 24.65
C LEU A 66 5.80 16.35 24.11
N LEU A 67 4.83 15.60 24.60
CA LEU A 67 3.41 15.81 24.25
C LEU A 67 2.87 17.13 24.85
N ASP A 68 3.42 17.58 25.98
CA ASP A 68 3.07 18.86 26.59
C ASP A 68 3.75 20.06 25.89
N GLU A 69 4.87 19.84 25.20
CA GLU A 69 5.59 20.89 24.45
C GLU A 69 5.02 21.15 23.04
N LEU A 70 4.22 20.22 22.48
CA LEU A 70 3.52 20.47 21.23
C LEU A 70 2.51 21.60 21.41
N SER A 71 2.52 22.57 20.48
CA SER A 71 1.53 23.64 20.47
C SER A 71 0.10 23.08 20.32
N ASP A 72 -0.90 23.80 20.81
CA ASP A 72 -2.30 23.36 20.65
C ASP A 72 -2.71 23.25 19.18
N GLU A 73 -2.08 24.01 18.30
CA GLU A 73 -2.28 23.94 16.84
C GLU A 73 -1.75 22.63 16.28
N GLU A 74 -0.53 22.21 16.63
CA GLU A 74 0.04 20.92 16.17
C GLU A 74 -0.77 19.72 16.68
N ARG A 75 -1.30 19.82 17.91
CA ARG A 75 -2.19 18.78 18.46
C ARG A 75 -3.51 18.69 17.70
N GLN A 76 -4.08 19.83 17.30
CA GLN A 76 -5.31 19.87 16.51
C GLN A 76 -5.08 19.32 15.10
N GLU A 77 -4.00 19.74 14.45
CA GLU A 77 -3.62 19.23 13.13
C GLU A 77 -3.40 17.71 13.14
N SER A 78 -2.65 17.19 14.10
CA SER A 78 -2.42 15.76 14.27
C SER A 78 -3.73 14.98 14.51
N LYS A 79 -4.64 15.51 15.32
CA LYS A 79 -5.98 14.92 15.53
C LYS A 79 -6.79 14.90 14.24
N GLN A 80 -6.71 15.96 13.44
CA GLN A 80 -7.41 16.05 12.17
C GLN A 80 -6.88 15.03 11.17
N LEU A 81 -5.56 14.91 11.01
CA LEU A 81 -4.92 13.90 10.15
C LEU A 81 -5.32 12.47 10.53
N ILE A 82 -5.35 12.17 11.84
CA ILE A 82 -5.80 10.87 12.33
C ILE A 82 -7.27 10.62 11.99
N ALA A 83 -8.13 11.61 12.17
CA ALA A 83 -9.57 11.50 11.90
C ALA A 83 -9.85 11.33 10.40
N ASP A 84 -9.17 12.10 9.55
CA ASP A 84 -9.31 12.04 8.10
C ASP A 84 -8.81 10.71 7.54
N GLY A 85 -7.65 10.23 7.99
CA GLY A 85 -7.15 8.93 7.61
C GLY A 85 -8.06 7.77 8.07
N LYS A 86 -8.65 7.88 9.27
CA LYS A 86 -9.63 6.90 9.74
C LYS A 86 -10.90 6.90 8.89
N ARG A 87 -11.36 8.08 8.45
CA ARG A 87 -12.51 8.21 7.55
C ARG A 87 -12.19 7.60 6.18
N LEU A 88 -11.02 7.91 5.62
CA LEU A 88 -10.54 7.39 4.36
C LEU A 88 -10.55 5.85 4.37
N ILE A 89 -9.89 5.25 5.36
CA ILE A 89 -9.76 3.78 5.42
C ILE A 89 -11.09 3.08 5.71
N THR A 90 -11.98 3.73 6.46
CA THR A 90 -13.34 3.22 6.73
C THR A 90 -14.18 3.19 5.46
N ASN A 91 -14.15 4.27 4.67
CA ASN A 91 -14.86 4.35 3.40
C ASN A 91 -14.32 3.32 2.39
N ALA A 92 -12.99 3.17 2.32
CA ALA A 92 -12.36 2.16 1.48
C ALA A 92 -12.77 0.73 1.88
N LYS A 93 -12.82 0.45 3.17
CA LYS A 93 -13.30 -0.84 3.69
C LYS A 93 -14.74 -1.11 3.29
N GLN A 94 -15.63 -0.15 3.52
CA GLN A 94 -17.03 -0.27 3.14
C GLN A 94 -17.20 -0.51 1.63
N ARG A 95 -16.44 0.19 0.78
CA ARG A 95 -16.43 0.00 -0.67
C ARG A 95 -16.02 -1.43 -1.06
N ALA A 96 -14.97 -1.96 -0.43
CA ALA A 96 -14.50 -3.32 -0.70
C ALA A 96 -15.52 -4.38 -0.26
N GLU A 97 -16.14 -4.23 0.91
CA GLU A 97 -17.19 -5.12 1.42
C GLU A 97 -18.43 -5.09 0.52
N GLN A 98 -18.87 -3.90 0.08
CA GLN A 98 -19.98 -3.74 -0.87
C GLN A 98 -19.68 -4.37 -2.24
N ALA A 99 -18.43 -4.36 -2.66
CA ALA A 99 -17.98 -5.04 -3.87
C ALA A 99 -17.88 -6.57 -3.72
N GLY A 100 -18.15 -7.13 -2.54
CA GLY A 100 -18.19 -8.56 -2.28
C GLY A 100 -16.85 -9.18 -1.85
N VAL A 101 -15.91 -8.38 -1.32
CA VAL A 101 -14.70 -8.92 -0.68
C VAL A 101 -15.06 -9.35 0.74
N GLU A 102 -14.97 -10.65 1.04
CA GLU A 102 -15.43 -11.21 2.31
C GLU A 102 -14.56 -10.85 3.51
N ASN A 103 -13.24 -10.75 3.31
CA ASN A 103 -12.28 -10.51 4.39
C ASN A 103 -11.48 -9.24 4.12
N VAL A 104 -11.96 -8.11 4.68
CA VAL A 104 -11.32 -6.79 4.54
C VAL A 104 -10.79 -6.33 5.90
N ILE A 105 -9.48 -6.16 5.98
CA ILE A 105 -8.77 -5.66 7.15
C ILE A 105 -8.37 -4.21 6.87
N ALA A 106 -8.81 -3.26 7.69
CA ALA A 106 -8.44 -1.85 7.59
C ALA A 106 -7.51 -1.48 8.74
N LYS A 107 -6.33 -0.95 8.42
CA LYS A 107 -5.34 -0.50 9.41
C LYS A 107 -4.80 0.88 9.08
N GLN A 108 -4.74 1.73 10.08
CA GLN A 108 -4.01 2.98 10.08
C GLN A 108 -2.77 2.81 10.95
N ARG A 109 -1.62 3.27 10.49
CA ARG A 109 -0.35 3.20 11.22
C ARG A 109 0.35 4.55 11.21
N HIS A 110 1.09 4.84 12.28
CA HIS A 110 2.07 5.91 12.31
C HIS A 110 3.39 5.42 11.70
N GLY A 111 4.12 6.30 11.03
CA GLY A 111 5.37 6.01 10.35
C GLY A 111 5.23 5.97 8.84
N THR A 112 6.31 5.59 8.17
CA THR A 112 6.40 5.60 6.72
C THR A 112 5.80 4.35 6.08
N LEU A 113 5.38 4.46 4.82
CA LEU A 113 4.90 3.31 4.06
C LEU A 113 5.98 2.21 3.89
N PRO A 114 7.27 2.52 3.56
CA PRO A 114 8.32 1.50 3.49
C PRO A 114 8.51 0.70 4.78
N GLU A 115 8.51 1.35 5.93
CA GLU A 115 8.60 0.68 7.24
C GLU A 115 7.42 -0.26 7.48
N ALA A 116 6.20 0.22 7.21
CA ALA A 116 5.00 -0.57 7.36
C ALA A 116 4.98 -1.79 6.42
N LEU A 117 5.48 -1.67 5.20
CA LEU A 117 5.60 -2.77 4.24
C LEU A 117 6.63 -3.80 4.69
N SER A 118 7.79 -3.37 5.19
CA SER A 118 8.81 -4.27 5.73
C SER A 118 8.29 -5.10 6.90
N ASP A 119 7.58 -4.47 7.84
CA ASP A 119 7.00 -5.15 9.00
C ASP A 119 5.95 -6.20 8.62
N LEU A 120 5.21 -5.94 7.55
CA LEU A 120 4.10 -6.79 7.10
C LEU A 120 4.50 -7.77 5.98
N GLU A 121 5.74 -7.75 5.51
CA GLU A 121 6.18 -8.51 4.31
C GLU A 121 5.85 -10.00 4.37
N SER A 122 5.96 -10.61 5.53
CA SER A 122 5.66 -12.05 5.72
C SER A 122 4.19 -12.39 5.51
N GLU A 123 3.28 -11.43 5.72
CA GLU A 123 1.84 -11.61 5.58
C GLU A 123 1.36 -11.27 4.15
N ILE A 124 2.17 -10.56 3.36
CA ILE A 124 1.78 -10.00 2.07
C ILE A 124 2.06 -10.98 0.94
N SER A 125 1.12 -11.16 0.02
CA SER A 125 1.32 -11.82 -1.28
C SER A 125 1.61 -10.83 -2.39
N MET A 126 0.99 -9.64 -2.36
CA MET A 126 1.11 -8.57 -3.33
C MET A 126 0.79 -7.23 -2.69
N VAL A 127 1.40 -6.17 -3.20
CA VAL A 127 1.12 -4.78 -2.81
C VAL A 127 0.50 -4.03 -3.98
N VAL A 128 -0.51 -3.20 -3.72
CA VAL A 128 -1.15 -2.30 -4.69
C VAL A 128 -0.93 -0.86 -4.23
N LEU A 129 -0.31 -0.04 -5.07
CA LEU A 129 0.04 1.36 -4.78
C LEU A 129 -0.37 2.27 -5.93
N GLY A 130 -0.56 3.56 -5.65
CA GLY A 130 -0.71 4.59 -6.66
C GLY A 130 0.62 5.02 -7.26
N ALA A 131 0.62 5.45 -8.52
CA ALA A 131 1.83 5.93 -9.20
C ALA A 131 2.41 7.20 -8.56
N LYS A 132 1.56 8.02 -7.92
CA LYS A 132 1.93 9.24 -7.20
C LYS A 132 1.12 9.34 -5.92
N GLY A 133 1.75 9.76 -4.83
CA GLY A 133 1.12 10.08 -3.58
C GLY A 133 0.55 11.49 -3.53
N GLU A 134 -0.03 11.86 -2.40
CA GLU A 134 -0.65 13.17 -2.16
C GLU A 134 0.34 14.32 -2.39
N ASP A 135 1.57 14.19 -1.92
CA ASP A 135 2.62 15.22 -2.01
C ASP A 135 3.13 15.51 -3.43
N HIS A 136 2.79 14.68 -4.43
CA HIS A 136 3.33 14.74 -5.79
C HIS A 136 2.29 14.99 -6.88
N GLN A 137 1.08 15.43 -6.52
CA GLN A 137 0.00 15.66 -7.49
C GLN A 137 0.34 16.71 -8.58
N GLY A 138 1.27 17.62 -8.30
CA GLY A 138 1.71 18.69 -9.24
C GLY A 138 2.92 18.36 -10.10
N SER A 139 3.66 17.27 -9.83
CA SER A 139 4.89 16.98 -10.58
C SER A 139 4.62 16.24 -11.89
N LYS A 140 5.18 16.76 -12.99
CA LYS A 140 4.95 16.23 -14.36
C LYS A 140 5.81 15.01 -14.72
N ALA A 141 6.83 14.65 -13.93
CA ALA A 141 7.78 13.59 -14.28
C ALA A 141 8.13 12.70 -13.10
N GLY A 142 8.12 11.37 -13.31
CA GLY A 142 8.66 10.37 -12.43
C GLY A 142 7.64 9.69 -11.50
N LEU A 143 8.08 8.62 -10.86
CA LEU A 143 7.39 7.96 -9.76
C LEU A 143 7.58 8.82 -8.49
N GLY A 144 6.60 8.81 -7.60
CA GLY A 144 6.73 9.47 -6.30
C GLY A 144 7.91 8.88 -5.50
N THR A 145 8.62 9.73 -4.75
CA THR A 145 9.77 9.29 -3.94
C THR A 145 9.40 8.19 -2.96
N GLN A 146 8.24 8.28 -2.33
CA GLN A 146 7.74 7.26 -1.41
C GLN A 146 7.46 5.93 -2.12
N LEU A 147 6.92 5.96 -3.35
CA LEU A 147 6.69 4.76 -4.15
C LEU A 147 8.02 4.06 -4.49
N GLU A 148 9.05 4.82 -4.88
CA GLU A 148 10.37 4.25 -5.15
C GLU A 148 10.96 3.59 -3.91
N GLN A 149 10.88 4.24 -2.76
CA GLN A 149 11.32 3.69 -1.48
C GLN A 149 10.53 2.43 -1.09
N ALA A 150 9.20 2.45 -1.27
CA ALA A 150 8.34 1.30 -1.00
C ALA A 150 8.69 0.08 -1.88
N ILE A 151 8.93 0.30 -3.19
CA ILE A 151 9.35 -0.77 -4.10
C ILE A 151 10.71 -1.36 -3.70
N ARG A 152 11.63 -0.55 -3.20
CA ARG A 152 12.95 -1.01 -2.73
C ARG A 152 12.88 -1.76 -1.40
N ALA A 153 11.88 -1.46 -0.57
CA ALA A 153 11.73 -2.05 0.77
C ALA A 153 11.11 -3.45 0.78
N ILE A 154 10.53 -3.92 -0.35
CA ILE A 154 9.76 -5.16 -0.39
C ILE A 154 10.22 -6.09 -1.53
N SER A 155 10.21 -7.40 -1.28
CA SER A 155 10.54 -8.44 -2.29
C SER A 155 9.29 -9.06 -2.94
N LYS A 156 8.10 -8.58 -2.60
CA LYS A 156 6.82 -9.05 -3.12
C LYS A 156 6.45 -8.33 -4.43
N PRO A 157 5.58 -8.91 -5.26
CA PRO A 157 5.04 -8.23 -6.42
C PRO A 157 4.34 -6.92 -6.04
N VAL A 158 4.59 -5.85 -6.80
CA VAL A 158 3.95 -4.55 -6.64
C VAL A 158 3.13 -4.24 -7.88
N PHE A 159 1.84 -4.01 -7.70
CA PHE A 159 0.94 -3.49 -8.73
C PHE A 159 0.85 -1.96 -8.57
N ILE A 160 1.08 -1.23 -9.65
CA ILE A 160 1.05 0.23 -9.63
C ILE A 160 -0.15 0.72 -10.44
N ALA A 161 -1.12 1.33 -9.76
CA ALA A 161 -2.25 1.98 -10.39
C ALA A 161 -1.84 3.34 -10.97
N THR A 162 -1.93 3.50 -12.29
CA THR A 162 -1.55 4.72 -13.01
C THR A 162 -2.74 5.51 -13.53
N THR A 163 -3.90 4.88 -13.60
CA THR A 163 -5.15 5.45 -14.12
C THR A 163 -6.32 4.94 -13.29
N SER A 164 -7.51 5.48 -13.53
CA SER A 164 -8.76 4.91 -12.98
C SER A 164 -8.90 3.43 -13.38
N PHE A 165 -9.62 2.69 -12.55
CA PHE A 165 -9.81 1.26 -12.76
C PHE A 165 -10.47 0.96 -14.11
N SER A 166 -9.84 0.03 -14.81
CA SER A 166 -10.40 -0.66 -15.95
C SER A 166 -9.91 -2.09 -15.89
N GLU A 167 -10.83 -3.06 -15.98
CA GLU A 167 -10.47 -4.47 -15.91
C GLU A 167 -9.47 -4.81 -17.04
N PRO A 168 -8.27 -5.31 -16.71
CA PRO A 168 -7.25 -5.60 -17.71
C PRO A 168 -7.70 -6.74 -18.64
N GLN A 169 -7.58 -6.52 -19.94
CA GLN A 169 -7.85 -7.55 -20.97
C GLN A 169 -6.56 -7.98 -21.68
N LYS A 170 -5.50 -7.17 -21.59
CA LYS A 170 -4.20 -7.41 -22.22
C LYS A 170 -3.07 -7.19 -21.24
N LEU A 171 -2.08 -8.05 -21.29
CA LEU A 171 -0.84 -7.97 -20.55
C LEU A 171 0.33 -7.90 -21.52
N LEU A 172 1.16 -6.87 -21.39
CA LEU A 172 2.46 -6.81 -22.05
C LEU A 172 3.55 -7.25 -21.07
N PHE A 173 4.21 -8.37 -21.35
CA PHE A 173 5.27 -8.90 -20.51
C PHE A 173 6.65 -8.63 -21.14
N ALA A 174 7.45 -7.76 -20.49
CA ALA A 174 8.82 -7.49 -20.89
C ALA A 174 9.73 -8.62 -20.38
N TYR A 175 10.39 -9.34 -21.29
CA TYR A 175 11.25 -10.47 -20.98
C TYR A 175 12.64 -10.28 -21.58
N ASN A 176 13.67 -10.24 -20.74
CA ASN A 176 15.07 -10.07 -21.15
C ASN A 176 15.97 -11.24 -20.77
N GLY A 177 15.39 -12.38 -20.37
CA GLY A 177 16.16 -13.58 -19.95
C GLY A 177 16.84 -13.46 -18.58
N SER A 178 16.71 -12.32 -17.87
CA SER A 178 17.31 -12.15 -16.55
C SER A 178 16.65 -13.05 -15.49
N PRO A 179 17.35 -13.34 -14.36
CA PRO A 179 16.74 -14.07 -13.25
C PRO A 179 15.44 -13.43 -12.74
N THR A 180 15.34 -12.11 -12.78
CA THR A 180 14.14 -11.37 -12.38
C THR A 180 12.99 -11.63 -13.36
N SER A 181 13.22 -11.53 -14.68
CA SER A 181 12.18 -11.80 -15.67
C SER A 181 11.75 -13.28 -15.68
N GLN A 182 12.68 -14.20 -15.42
CA GLN A 182 12.39 -15.63 -15.21
C GLN A 182 11.48 -15.85 -13.98
N LYS A 183 11.81 -15.19 -12.85
CA LYS A 183 11.01 -15.24 -11.63
C LYS A 183 9.60 -14.70 -11.88
N ALA A 184 9.47 -13.57 -12.58
CA ALA A 184 8.19 -12.96 -12.93
C ALA A 184 7.37 -13.89 -13.85
N LEU A 185 7.98 -14.51 -14.87
CA LEU A 185 7.31 -15.46 -15.74
C LEU A 185 6.78 -16.68 -14.95
N ASN A 186 7.58 -17.19 -14.01
CA ASN A 186 7.16 -18.28 -13.14
C ASN A 186 6.00 -17.90 -12.21
N LEU A 187 5.96 -16.66 -11.74
CA LEU A 187 4.83 -16.14 -10.98
C LEU A 187 3.56 -16.06 -11.83
N LEU A 188 3.65 -15.59 -13.06
CA LEU A 188 2.54 -15.57 -14.01
C LEU A 188 1.99 -16.97 -14.30
N LYS A 189 2.88 -17.97 -14.43
CA LYS A 189 2.48 -19.37 -14.68
C LYS A 189 1.86 -20.06 -13.47
N LYS A 190 2.33 -19.78 -12.26
CA LYS A 190 1.89 -20.45 -11.02
C LYS A 190 0.60 -19.90 -10.47
N ASN A 191 0.41 -18.62 -10.59
CA ASN A 191 -0.80 -17.97 -10.20
C ASN A 191 -1.65 -17.87 -11.46
N ALA A 192 -2.90 -18.31 -11.40
CA ALA A 192 -3.89 -17.93 -12.38
C ALA A 192 -4.14 -16.41 -12.23
N PHE A 193 -3.07 -15.60 -12.43
CA PHE A 193 -3.08 -14.16 -12.27
C PHE A 193 -4.11 -13.55 -13.20
N PHE A 194 -4.42 -14.30 -14.24
CA PHE A 194 -5.31 -13.86 -15.27
C PHE A 194 -6.14 -15.02 -15.70
N ASP A 195 -7.42 -14.86 -15.58
CA ASP A 195 -8.40 -15.75 -16.19
C ASP A 195 -8.02 -15.98 -17.66
N SER A 196 -8.43 -17.11 -18.21
CA SER A 196 -8.15 -17.56 -19.59
C SER A 196 -8.50 -16.55 -20.68
N GLN A 197 -9.09 -15.41 -20.33
CA GLN A 197 -9.47 -14.32 -21.25
C GLN A 197 -8.40 -13.23 -21.42
N LEU A 198 -7.31 -13.23 -20.63
CA LEU A 198 -6.27 -12.23 -20.76
C LEU A 198 -5.31 -12.55 -21.90
N GLU A 199 -5.23 -11.66 -22.89
CA GLU A 199 -4.27 -11.76 -23.98
C GLU A 199 -2.88 -11.33 -23.51
N ILE A 200 -1.92 -12.25 -23.54
CA ILE A 200 -0.54 -11.99 -23.07
C ILE A 200 0.40 -11.79 -24.26
N HIS A 201 0.98 -10.62 -24.37
CA HIS A 201 2.03 -10.29 -25.32
C HIS A 201 3.39 -10.29 -24.63
N ILE A 202 4.37 -11.02 -25.21
CA ILE A 202 5.74 -11.07 -24.69
C ILE A 202 6.63 -10.26 -25.63
N VAL A 203 7.39 -9.32 -25.08
CA VAL A 203 8.41 -8.54 -25.81
C VAL A 203 9.78 -8.81 -25.19
N SER A 204 10.79 -8.96 -26.06
CA SER A 204 12.19 -9.20 -25.68
C SER A 204 13.10 -8.17 -26.37
#